data_19411d14f4d7217f8142b812ab8c926a
#
_entry.id   19411d14f4d7217f8142b812ab8c926a
#
_cell.length_a   1.000
_cell.length_b   1.000
_cell.length_c   1.000
_cell.angle_alpha   90.00
_cell.angle_beta   90.00
_cell.angle_gamma   90.00
#
_symmetry.space_group_name_H-M   'P 1'
#
loop_
_entity.id
_entity.type
_entity.pdbx_description
1 polymer ?
#
loop_
_entity_poly.entity_id
_entity_poly.type
_entity_poly.pdbx_seq_one_letter_code
_entity_poly.pdbx_strand_id
1 'polypeptide(L)'
;GCLIWVDEMRIDVFTIFPEMVGQMATLSVLGRGQENGLLDLRVHDLRMAATDVHKTVDDRPFGGGAGMVLKPEPVFDAVESSESPKPLILLDPGGERFDQKKADELAELDGFSLLCGRYEGVDERIRNTLVDEQLSIGDFILAGGEFAAMVVIETVARLVPGVLGNRSSSIEESF
;
A
#
# COMPACT_ATOMS: atom_id res chain seq x y z
N GLY A 1 -15.22 21.08 -26.80
CA GLY A 1 -15.22 19.71 -26.35
C GLY A 1 -15.19 19.63 -24.84
N CYS A 2 -16.07 18.83 -24.26
CA CYS A 2 -16.05 18.57 -22.83
C CYS A 2 -14.73 17.89 -22.45
N LEU A 3 -13.92 18.59 -21.67
CA LEU A 3 -12.79 17.96 -21.00
C LEU A 3 -13.37 17.04 -19.93
N ILE A 4 -13.35 15.74 -20.20
CA ILE A 4 -13.68 14.75 -19.19
C ILE A 4 -12.43 14.67 -18.30
N TRP A 5 -12.54 15.26 -17.11
CA TRP A 5 -11.52 15.09 -16.09
C TRP A 5 -11.65 13.66 -15.54
N VAL A 6 -10.70 12.80 -15.93
CA VAL A 6 -10.60 11.49 -15.27
C VAL A 6 -9.72 11.74 -14.06
N ASP A 7 -10.31 11.59 -12.88
CA ASP A 7 -9.55 11.70 -11.64
C ASP A 7 -8.55 10.54 -11.58
N GLU A 8 -7.29 10.84 -11.26
CA GLU A 8 -6.28 9.82 -11.05
C GLU A 8 -6.64 9.00 -9.82
N MET A 9 -6.48 7.68 -9.91
CA MET A 9 -6.57 6.85 -8.71
C MET A 9 -5.31 7.07 -7.88
N ARG A 10 -5.48 7.56 -6.67
CA ARG A 10 -4.37 7.79 -5.75
C ARG A 10 -4.15 6.59 -4.84
N ILE A 11 -2.93 6.05 -4.85
CA ILE A 11 -2.52 4.95 -3.97
C ILE A 11 -1.26 5.39 -3.21
N ASP A 12 -1.36 5.47 -1.90
CA ASP A 12 -0.24 5.80 -1.04
C ASP A 12 0.31 4.52 -0.40
N VAL A 13 1.63 4.39 -0.34
CA VAL A 13 2.29 3.24 0.28
C VAL A 13 3.25 3.74 1.35
N PHE A 14 3.11 3.25 2.55
CA PHE A 14 3.96 3.58 3.70
C PHE A 14 4.90 2.40 3.98
N THR A 15 6.20 2.63 3.90
CA THR A 15 7.21 1.56 3.99
C THR A 15 8.52 2.11 4.54
N ILE A 16 9.34 1.24 5.14
CA ILE A 16 10.72 1.59 5.50
C ILE A 16 11.70 1.30 4.36
N PHE A 17 11.22 0.73 3.24
CA PHE A 17 12.03 0.44 2.05
C PHE A 17 11.38 1.03 0.80
N PRO A 18 11.36 2.38 0.70
CA PRO A 18 10.68 3.04 -0.41
C PRO A 18 11.23 2.68 -1.79
N GLU A 19 12.51 2.30 -1.89
CA GLU A 19 13.12 1.92 -3.16
C GLU A 19 12.48 0.68 -3.77
N MET A 20 12.08 -0.29 -2.93
CA MET A 20 11.45 -1.52 -3.41
C MET A 20 10.15 -1.23 -4.16
N VAL A 21 9.33 -0.35 -3.58
CA VAL A 21 8.05 0.03 -4.19
C VAL A 21 8.25 1.06 -5.30
N GLY A 22 9.09 2.05 -5.06
CA GLY A 22 9.34 3.14 -6.01
C GLY A 22 9.87 2.67 -7.35
N GLN A 23 10.80 1.73 -7.36
CA GLN A 23 11.34 1.19 -8.60
C GLN A 23 10.29 0.41 -9.39
N MET A 24 9.52 -0.45 -8.73
CA MET A 24 8.47 -1.22 -9.38
C MET A 24 7.37 -0.30 -9.94
N ALA A 25 7.08 0.78 -9.25
CA ALA A 25 6.05 1.75 -9.64
C ALA A 25 6.37 2.47 -10.95
N THR A 26 7.64 2.50 -11.39
CA THR A 26 8.05 3.13 -12.65
C THR A 26 7.98 2.20 -13.86
N LEU A 27 7.73 0.92 -13.63
CA LEU A 27 7.84 -0.11 -14.67
C LEU A 27 6.48 -0.59 -15.16
N SER A 28 6.47 -1.10 -16.40
CA SER A 28 5.33 -1.82 -16.99
C SER A 28 4.00 -1.05 -16.88
N VAL A 29 2.95 -1.74 -16.50
CA VAL A 29 1.58 -1.21 -16.37
C VAL A 29 1.50 -0.04 -15.41
N LEU A 30 2.22 -0.11 -14.28
CA LEU A 30 2.19 0.95 -13.27
C LEU A 30 2.84 2.23 -13.78
N GLY A 31 4.00 2.11 -14.44
CA GLY A 31 4.68 3.27 -15.02
C GLY A 31 3.83 3.95 -16.09
N ARG A 32 3.24 3.15 -16.98
CA ARG A 32 2.37 3.68 -18.05
C ARG A 32 1.10 4.33 -17.49
N GLY A 33 0.50 3.72 -16.47
CA GLY A 33 -0.68 4.29 -15.82
C GLY A 33 -0.41 5.67 -15.23
N GLN A 34 0.76 5.85 -14.63
CA GLN A 34 1.17 7.15 -14.10
C GLN A 34 1.48 8.16 -15.20
N GLU A 35 2.21 7.77 -16.23
CA GLU A 35 2.52 8.62 -17.37
C GLU A 35 1.26 9.12 -18.09
N ASN A 36 0.24 8.29 -18.13
CA ASN A 36 -1.03 8.61 -18.78
C ASN A 36 -2.02 9.33 -17.85
N GLY A 37 -1.61 9.68 -16.65
CA GLY A 37 -2.45 10.41 -15.71
C GLY A 37 -3.63 9.62 -15.13
N LEU A 38 -3.52 8.29 -15.10
CA LEU A 38 -4.59 7.40 -14.60
C LEU A 38 -4.33 6.94 -13.17
N LEU A 39 -3.05 6.89 -12.78
CA LEU A 39 -2.60 6.46 -11.46
C LEU A 39 -1.69 7.53 -10.85
N ASP A 40 -1.84 7.75 -9.55
CA ASP A 40 -0.96 8.59 -8.75
C ASP A 40 -0.45 7.74 -7.59
N LEU A 41 0.73 7.13 -7.78
CA LEU A 41 1.36 6.29 -6.76
C LEU A 41 2.32 7.13 -5.95
N ARG A 42 2.07 7.21 -4.64
CA ARG A 42 2.91 7.97 -3.70
C ARG A 42 3.54 7.04 -2.69
N VAL A 43 4.86 7.02 -2.66
CA VAL A 43 5.62 6.17 -1.74
C VAL A 43 6.18 7.03 -0.63
N HIS A 44 5.85 6.69 0.60
CA HIS A 44 6.26 7.42 1.79
C HIS A 44 7.27 6.61 2.59
N ASP A 45 8.43 7.19 2.84
CA ASP A 45 9.48 6.59 3.65
C ASP A 45 9.19 6.86 5.13
N LEU A 46 8.84 5.81 5.87
CA LEU A 46 8.56 5.93 7.31
C LEU A 46 9.78 6.37 8.11
N ARG A 47 10.99 6.18 7.57
CA ARG A 47 12.23 6.63 8.22
C ARG A 47 12.36 8.14 8.21
N MET A 48 11.78 8.81 7.20
CA MET A 48 11.82 10.27 7.11
C MET A 48 10.95 10.95 8.17
N ALA A 49 9.97 10.24 8.71
CA ALA A 49 9.12 10.74 9.78
C ALA A 49 9.69 10.48 11.19
N ALA A 50 10.79 9.72 11.28
CA ALA A 50 11.44 9.44 12.57
C ALA A 50 12.17 10.69 13.07
N THR A 51 11.96 11.04 14.34
CA THR A 51 12.47 12.27 14.96
C THR A 51 13.80 12.12 15.68
N ASP A 52 14.27 10.90 15.91
CA ASP A 52 15.53 10.64 16.58
C ASP A 52 16.73 10.69 15.62
N VAL A 53 17.95 10.80 16.17
CA VAL A 53 19.19 10.95 15.39
C VAL A 53 19.44 9.75 14.48
N HIS A 54 19.00 8.58 14.86
CA HIS A 54 19.20 7.34 14.12
C HIS A 54 18.01 7.00 13.20
N LYS A 55 16.99 7.84 13.16
CA LYS A 55 15.76 7.61 12.39
C LYS A 55 15.16 6.23 12.68
N THR A 56 15.04 5.94 13.96
CA THR A 56 14.53 4.66 14.44
C THR A 56 13.02 4.56 14.19
N VAL A 57 12.60 3.54 13.45
CA VAL A 57 11.19 3.33 13.08
C VAL A 57 10.61 2.07 13.71
N ASP A 58 11.42 1.33 14.45
CA ASP A 58 11.04 0.07 15.07
C ASP A 58 11.23 0.12 16.59
N ASP A 59 10.61 -0.79 17.27
CA ASP A 59 10.68 -0.91 18.73
C ASP A 59 10.61 -2.39 19.12
N ARG A 60 11.12 -2.71 20.29
CA ARG A 60 11.04 -4.08 20.80
C ARG A 60 9.63 -4.38 21.30
N PRO A 61 9.15 -5.61 21.12
CA PRO A 61 7.87 -6.01 21.70
C PRO A 61 7.84 -5.80 23.21
N PHE A 62 6.70 -5.44 23.72
CA PHE A 62 6.49 -5.29 25.15
C PHE A 62 6.80 -6.62 25.87
N GLY A 63 7.58 -6.55 26.94
CA GLY A 63 7.99 -7.74 27.68
C GLY A 63 9.33 -8.35 27.27
N GLY A 64 10.05 -7.72 26.33
CA GLY A 64 11.41 -8.14 25.97
C GLY A 64 11.50 -9.38 25.11
N GLY A 65 10.43 -9.72 24.38
CA GLY A 65 10.45 -10.84 23.44
C GLY A 65 11.42 -10.63 22.28
N ALA A 66 11.75 -11.71 21.59
CA ALA A 66 12.53 -11.64 20.35
C ALA A 66 11.71 -10.98 19.25
N GLY A 67 12.34 -10.16 18.42
CA GLY A 67 11.70 -9.50 17.28
C GLY A 67 11.44 -8.02 17.53
N MET A 68 11.16 -7.33 16.45
CA MET A 68 10.94 -5.88 16.44
C MET A 68 9.56 -5.58 15.88
N VAL A 69 8.91 -4.54 16.37
CA VAL A 69 7.64 -4.04 15.83
C VAL A 69 7.82 -2.62 15.32
N LEU A 70 6.99 -2.25 14.34
CA LEU A 70 7.00 -0.92 13.77
C LEU A 70 6.46 0.09 14.79
N LYS A 71 7.24 1.14 15.09
CA LYS A 71 6.86 2.19 16.04
C LYS A 71 5.64 2.98 15.58
N PRO A 72 4.74 3.37 16.51
CA PRO A 72 3.55 4.13 16.14
C PRO A 72 3.83 5.56 15.68
N GLU A 73 4.75 6.29 16.33
CA GLU A 73 4.96 7.71 16.08
C GLU A 73 5.31 8.02 14.61
N PRO A 74 6.31 7.35 13.98
CA PRO A 74 6.61 7.62 12.57
C PRO A 74 5.44 7.30 11.63
N VAL A 75 4.66 6.26 11.95
CA VAL A 75 3.50 5.88 11.13
C VAL A 75 2.39 6.92 11.24
N PHE A 76 2.05 7.34 12.46
CA PHE A 76 1.05 8.38 12.68
C PHE A 76 1.43 9.67 11.98
N ASP A 77 2.68 10.11 12.14
CA ASP A 77 3.17 11.35 11.52
C ASP A 77 3.12 11.28 10.00
N ALA A 78 3.55 10.17 9.42
CA ALA A 78 3.55 10.01 7.96
C ALA A 78 2.13 9.99 7.39
N VAL A 79 1.21 9.27 8.03
CA VAL A 79 -0.16 9.18 7.57
C VAL A 79 -0.88 10.52 7.70
N GLU A 80 -0.74 11.20 8.84
CA GLU A 80 -1.37 12.49 9.06
C GLU A 80 -0.85 13.56 8.11
N SER A 81 0.49 13.67 7.97
CA SER A 81 1.09 14.72 7.15
C SER A 81 0.84 14.56 5.65
N SER A 82 0.66 13.34 5.19
CA SER A 82 0.42 13.06 3.77
C SER A 82 -1.02 13.28 3.33
N GLU A 83 -1.95 13.37 4.28
CA GLU A 83 -3.39 13.42 4.00
C GLU A 83 -3.81 12.26 3.07
N SER A 84 -3.26 11.08 3.34
CA SER A 84 -3.43 9.91 2.47
C SER A 84 -4.88 9.44 2.42
N PRO A 85 -5.31 8.88 1.28
CA PRO A 85 -6.69 8.42 1.15
C PRO A 85 -6.98 7.21 2.04
N LYS A 86 -8.22 7.12 2.48
CA LYS A 86 -8.75 5.98 3.21
C LYS A 86 -9.48 5.04 2.24
N PRO A 87 -9.54 3.75 2.53
CA PRO A 87 -9.06 3.10 3.75
C PRO A 87 -7.53 2.98 3.81
N LEU A 88 -6.99 2.98 5.02
CA LEU A 88 -5.61 2.58 5.27
C LEU A 88 -5.59 1.09 5.57
N ILE A 89 -4.91 0.35 4.73
CA ILE A 89 -4.90 -1.11 4.75
C ILE A 89 -3.53 -1.62 5.20
N LEU A 90 -3.51 -2.36 6.30
CA LEU A 90 -2.30 -3.04 6.76
C LEU A 90 -2.15 -4.37 6.02
N LEU A 91 -0.99 -4.61 5.46
CA LEU A 91 -0.66 -5.90 4.85
C LEU A 91 -0.08 -6.82 5.92
N ASP A 92 -0.83 -7.85 6.28
CA ASP A 92 -0.55 -8.73 7.40
C ASP A 92 -1.03 -10.14 7.07
N PRO A 93 -0.20 -11.19 7.32
CA PRO A 93 -0.63 -12.58 7.07
C PRO A 93 -1.91 -12.98 7.79
N GLY A 94 -2.24 -12.33 8.91
CA GLY A 94 -3.48 -12.58 9.66
C GLY A 94 -4.70 -11.82 9.15
N GLY A 95 -4.55 -11.02 8.09
CA GLY A 95 -5.66 -10.24 7.52
C GLY A 95 -6.62 -11.07 6.70
N GLU A 96 -7.70 -10.41 6.24
CA GLU A 96 -8.64 -10.99 5.28
C GLU A 96 -7.91 -11.33 3.97
N ARG A 97 -8.27 -12.46 3.37
CA ARG A 97 -7.63 -12.90 2.13
C ARG A 97 -7.96 -11.94 0.97
N PHE A 98 -6.92 -11.40 0.36
CA PHE A 98 -7.05 -10.59 -0.86
C PHE A 98 -7.38 -11.50 -2.05
N ASP A 99 -8.37 -11.12 -2.83
CA ASP A 99 -8.80 -11.83 -4.03
C ASP A 99 -9.24 -10.85 -5.12
N GLN A 100 -9.65 -11.35 -6.26
CA GLN A 100 -10.08 -10.52 -7.38
C GLN A 100 -11.29 -9.65 -7.02
N LYS A 101 -12.20 -10.18 -6.22
CA LYS A 101 -13.38 -9.43 -5.77
C LYS A 101 -12.98 -8.19 -4.96
N LYS A 102 -12.02 -8.35 -4.04
CA LYS A 102 -11.49 -7.24 -3.26
C LYS A 102 -10.79 -6.21 -4.15
N ALA A 103 -10.05 -6.69 -5.15
CA ALA A 103 -9.42 -5.79 -6.13
C ALA A 103 -10.47 -4.97 -6.88
N ASP A 104 -11.57 -5.59 -7.29
CA ASP A 104 -12.68 -4.88 -7.95
C ASP A 104 -13.28 -3.80 -7.03
N GLU A 105 -13.47 -4.12 -5.77
CA GLU A 105 -13.97 -3.15 -4.78
C GLU A 105 -13.03 -1.95 -4.62
N LEU A 106 -11.73 -2.21 -4.50
CA LEU A 106 -10.73 -1.15 -4.37
C LEU A 106 -10.63 -0.28 -5.63
N ALA A 107 -10.78 -0.90 -6.81
CA ALA A 107 -10.74 -0.18 -8.08
C ALA A 107 -11.89 0.81 -8.26
N GLU A 108 -12.99 0.64 -7.53
CA GLU A 108 -14.13 1.57 -7.54
C GLU A 108 -13.88 2.83 -6.70
N LEU A 109 -12.84 2.82 -5.86
CA LEU A 109 -12.51 3.95 -4.99
C LEU A 109 -11.69 5.01 -5.73
N ASP A 110 -11.71 6.24 -5.23
CA ASP A 110 -10.83 7.32 -5.73
C ASP A 110 -9.39 7.10 -5.30
N GLY A 111 -9.18 6.35 -4.24
CA GLY A 111 -7.86 6.02 -3.73
C GLY A 111 -7.91 5.20 -2.46
N PHE A 112 -6.76 4.72 -2.05
CA PHE A 112 -6.57 4.00 -0.79
C PHE A 112 -5.09 4.03 -0.42
N SER A 113 -4.78 3.56 0.78
CA SER A 113 -3.41 3.57 1.29
C SER A 113 -3.03 2.19 1.82
N LEU A 114 -1.77 1.82 1.66
CA LEU A 114 -1.22 0.55 2.11
C LEU A 114 -0.11 0.80 3.13
N LEU A 115 -0.15 0.08 4.24
CA LEU A 115 0.91 0.10 5.25
C LEU A 115 1.65 -1.23 5.19
N CYS A 116 2.94 -1.16 4.90
CA CYS A 116 3.81 -2.32 4.87
C CYS A 116 4.40 -2.56 6.26
N GLY A 117 3.97 -3.61 6.92
CA GLY A 117 4.57 -4.05 8.16
C GLY A 117 5.88 -4.78 7.90
N ARG A 118 6.71 -4.85 8.91
CA ARG A 118 7.94 -5.64 8.92
C ARG A 118 8.16 -6.21 10.31
N TYR A 119 9.16 -7.08 10.43
CA TYR A 119 9.52 -7.74 11.69
C TYR A 119 8.39 -8.63 12.20
N GLU A 120 8.07 -8.53 13.47
CA GLU A 120 6.99 -9.29 14.10
C GLU A 120 5.61 -8.64 13.90
N GLY A 121 5.54 -7.51 13.20
CA GLY A 121 4.29 -6.81 12.92
C GLY A 121 4.35 -5.32 13.24
N VAL A 122 3.21 -4.75 13.53
CA VAL A 122 3.09 -3.34 13.91
C VAL A 122 2.59 -3.23 15.35
N ASP A 123 2.91 -2.10 15.99
CA ASP A 123 2.41 -1.81 17.33
C ASP A 123 0.87 -1.82 17.32
N GLU A 124 0.26 -2.38 18.37
CA GLU A 124 -1.19 -2.48 18.48
C GLU A 124 -1.90 -1.13 18.43
N ARG A 125 -1.24 -0.05 18.85
CA ARG A 125 -1.81 1.30 18.75
C ARG A 125 -2.07 1.70 17.31
N ILE A 126 -1.20 1.30 16.36
CA ILE A 126 -1.40 1.53 14.92
C ILE A 126 -2.62 0.74 14.46
N ARG A 127 -2.66 -0.53 14.81
CA ARG A 127 -3.71 -1.45 14.38
C ARG A 127 -5.08 -1.02 14.88
N ASN A 128 -5.16 -0.59 16.13
CA ASN A 128 -6.43 -0.26 16.79
C ASN A 128 -6.97 1.13 16.48
N THR A 129 -6.11 2.08 16.11
CA THR A 129 -6.53 3.48 15.96
C THR A 129 -6.39 4.04 14.56
N LEU A 130 -5.51 3.51 13.75
CA LEU A 130 -5.19 4.08 12.43
C LEU A 130 -5.61 3.19 11.27
N VAL A 131 -5.46 1.87 11.42
CA VAL A 131 -5.72 0.91 10.35
C VAL A 131 -7.22 0.65 10.20
N ASP A 132 -7.72 0.77 8.99
CA ASP A 132 -9.13 0.54 8.67
C ASP A 132 -9.39 -0.93 8.32
N GLU A 133 -8.46 -1.56 7.59
CA GLU A 133 -8.59 -2.94 7.12
C GLU A 133 -7.24 -3.64 7.16
N GLN A 134 -7.27 -4.96 7.18
CA GLN A 134 -6.07 -5.80 7.10
C GLN A 134 -6.25 -6.82 6.00
N LEU A 135 -5.25 -6.94 5.11
CA LEU A 135 -5.28 -7.86 3.99
C LEU A 135 -4.07 -8.79 3.98
N SER A 136 -4.30 -10.05 3.63
CA SER A 136 -3.29 -11.08 3.42
C SER A 136 -3.32 -11.53 1.96
N ILE A 137 -2.16 -11.74 1.36
CA ILE A 137 -2.09 -12.31 0.00
C ILE A 137 -1.96 -13.83 -0.01
N GLY A 138 -1.91 -14.47 1.14
CA GLY A 138 -1.84 -15.94 1.22
C GLY A 138 -1.34 -16.42 2.56
N ASP A 139 -1.40 -17.72 2.76
CA ASP A 139 -0.98 -18.39 4.00
C ASP A 139 0.54 -18.67 3.99
N PHE A 140 1.33 -17.61 4.00
CA PHE A 140 2.78 -17.67 4.06
C PHE A 140 3.30 -16.37 4.67
N ILE A 141 4.54 -16.41 5.13
CA ILE A 141 5.16 -15.27 5.82
C ILE A 141 6.26 -14.67 4.95
N LEU A 142 6.17 -13.36 4.73
CA LEU A 142 7.19 -12.56 4.04
C LEU A 142 8.00 -11.78 5.08
N ALA A 143 9.20 -11.34 4.70
CA ALA A 143 10.02 -10.48 5.58
C ALA A 143 9.35 -9.13 5.85
N GLY A 144 8.49 -8.68 4.93
CA GLY A 144 7.75 -7.43 5.07
C GLY A 144 6.59 -7.37 4.07
N GLY A 145 5.80 -6.32 4.15
CA GLY A 145 4.59 -6.16 3.33
C GLY A 145 4.82 -5.61 1.93
N GLU A 146 6.06 -5.27 1.53
CA GLU A 146 6.32 -4.59 0.27
C GLU A 146 5.91 -5.41 -0.95
N PHE A 147 6.24 -6.71 -1.00
CA PHE A 147 5.80 -7.56 -2.10
C PHE A 147 4.29 -7.73 -2.12
N ALA A 148 3.68 -7.87 -0.95
CA ALA A 148 2.22 -7.93 -0.84
C ALA A 148 1.58 -6.65 -1.36
N ALA A 149 2.15 -5.49 -1.03
CA ALA A 149 1.70 -4.20 -1.54
C ALA A 149 1.75 -4.16 -3.07
N MET A 150 2.82 -4.65 -3.66
CA MET A 150 2.97 -4.67 -5.12
C MET A 150 1.93 -5.58 -5.78
N VAL A 151 1.63 -6.73 -5.17
CA VAL A 151 0.58 -7.63 -5.67
C VAL A 151 -0.79 -6.92 -5.66
N VAL A 152 -1.12 -6.25 -4.56
CA VAL A 152 -2.39 -5.51 -4.44
C VAL A 152 -2.45 -4.37 -5.46
N ILE A 153 -1.39 -3.57 -5.54
CA ILE A 153 -1.34 -2.41 -6.45
C ILE A 153 -1.50 -2.85 -7.91
N GLU A 154 -0.74 -3.85 -8.34
CA GLU A 154 -0.83 -4.30 -9.74
C GLU A 154 -2.21 -4.87 -10.05
N THR A 155 -2.75 -5.68 -9.15
CA THR A 155 -4.06 -6.29 -9.36
C THR A 155 -5.16 -5.24 -9.48
N VAL A 156 -5.11 -4.20 -8.65
CA VAL A 156 -6.08 -3.09 -8.69
C VAL A 156 -5.85 -2.18 -9.89
N ALA A 157 -4.59 -1.82 -10.15
CA ALA A 157 -4.24 -0.89 -11.23
C ALA A 157 -4.71 -1.39 -12.60
N ARG A 158 -4.62 -2.69 -12.86
CA ARG A 158 -5.08 -3.30 -14.11
C ARG A 158 -6.58 -3.10 -14.35
N LEU A 159 -7.34 -2.89 -13.29
CA LEU A 159 -8.80 -2.69 -13.37
C LEU A 159 -9.19 -1.22 -13.57
N VAL A 160 -8.26 -0.30 -13.40
CA VAL A 160 -8.52 1.12 -13.62
C VAL A 160 -8.68 1.37 -15.13
N PRO A 161 -9.80 2.00 -15.57
CA PRO A 161 -10.05 2.20 -16.99
C PRO A 161 -8.90 2.91 -17.71
N GLY A 162 -8.45 2.32 -18.79
CA GLY A 162 -7.38 2.87 -19.64
C GLY A 162 -5.96 2.44 -19.28
N VAL A 163 -5.73 1.87 -18.11
CA VAL A 163 -4.37 1.47 -17.69
C VAL A 163 -3.78 0.42 -18.61
N LEU A 164 -4.57 -0.58 -19.00
CA LEU A 164 -4.12 -1.62 -19.95
C LEU A 164 -4.20 -1.16 -21.42
N GLY A 165 -4.69 0.04 -21.68
CA GLY A 165 -4.83 0.57 -23.05
C GLY A 165 -5.96 -0.07 -23.84
N ASN A 166 -6.42 -1.26 -23.48
CA ASN A 166 -7.50 -1.97 -24.12
C ASN A 166 -8.42 -2.60 -23.06
N ARG A 167 -9.67 -2.12 -23.00
CA ARG A 167 -10.64 -2.59 -21.99
C ARG A 167 -10.99 -4.07 -22.11
N SER A 168 -10.91 -4.65 -23.31
CA SER A 168 -11.21 -6.06 -23.51
C SER A 168 -10.18 -6.98 -22.88
N SER A 169 -8.95 -6.53 -22.68
CA SER A 169 -7.87 -7.34 -22.12
C SER A 169 -8.13 -7.78 -20.69
N SER A 170 -8.78 -6.93 -19.88
CA SER A 170 -9.10 -7.28 -18.48
C SER A 170 -10.36 -8.16 -18.37
N ILE A 171 -11.27 -8.05 -19.34
CA ILE A 171 -12.52 -8.82 -19.34
C ILE A 171 -12.30 -10.26 -19.81
N GLU A 172 -11.38 -10.45 -20.75
CA GLU A 172 -11.08 -11.74 -21.35
C GLU A 172 -10.16 -12.62 -20.50
N GLU A 173 -9.57 -12.06 -19.46
CA GLU A 173 -8.73 -12.83 -18.56
C GLU A 173 -9.56 -13.79 -17.73
N SER A 174 -9.23 -15.08 -17.84
CA SER A 174 -9.90 -16.10 -17.05
C SER A 174 -9.35 -16.11 -15.64
N PHE A 175 -10.20 -15.81 -14.71
CA PHE A 175 -9.87 -15.90 -13.31
C PHE A 175 -11.05 -16.43 -12.52
#